data_64ffeb6e2085b20c2e5f48e060ae2087
#
_entry.id   64ffeb6e2085b20c2e5f48e060ae2087
#
_cell.length_a   1.000
_cell.length_b   1.000
_cell.length_c   1.000
_cell.angle_alpha   90.00
_cell.angle_beta   90.00
_cell.angle_gamma   90.00
#
_symmetry.space_group_name_H-M   'P 1'
#
loop_
_entity.id
_entity.type
_entity.pdbx_description
1 polymer ?
#
loop_
_entity_poly.entity_id
_entity_poly.type
_entity_poly.pdbx_seq_one_letter_code
_entity_poly.pdbx_strand_id
1 'polypeptide(L)'
;MIFKFISYFIILIISSSACFSSGTIFTGEFVQGGVIVGKNKLAKKVFLDGKELKISNNGYFIFGFGRNHNKKSSLKIILNKNNEIKSHDFIINKSKYKIEKIDGLPKKMVTPGPEFYKKIKDDRALIKNSMKKNYANESFPLSFIKSF
;
A
#
# COMPACT_ATOMS: atom_id res chain seq x y z
N MET A 1 -57.04 17.57 -5.52
CA MET A 1 -55.96 17.47 -6.48
C MET A 1 -54.57 17.67 -5.87
N ILE A 2 -54.40 18.58 -4.94
CA ILE A 2 -53.12 18.91 -4.28
C ILE A 2 -52.52 17.73 -3.47
N PHE A 3 -53.33 16.93 -2.76
CA PHE A 3 -52.86 15.76 -1.98
C PHE A 3 -52.21 14.66 -2.84
N LYS A 4 -52.65 14.47 -4.09
CA LYS A 4 -52.04 13.50 -5.00
C LYS A 4 -50.64 13.95 -5.47
N PHE A 5 -50.42 15.23 -5.68
CA PHE A 5 -49.10 15.77 -6.05
C PHE A 5 -48.09 15.67 -4.91
N ILE A 6 -48.53 15.89 -3.66
CA ILE A 6 -47.68 15.75 -2.46
C ILE A 6 -47.26 14.29 -2.28
N SER A 7 -48.15 13.31 -2.51
CA SER A 7 -47.82 11.88 -2.45
C SER A 7 -46.78 11.47 -3.49
N TYR A 8 -46.89 11.96 -4.73
CA TYR A 8 -45.89 11.67 -5.78
C TYR A 8 -44.53 12.31 -5.48
N PHE A 9 -44.51 13.51 -4.88
CA PHE A 9 -43.28 14.21 -4.50
C PHE A 9 -42.53 13.51 -3.36
N ILE A 10 -43.26 12.94 -2.38
CA ILE A 10 -42.68 12.15 -1.30
C ILE A 10 -42.08 10.84 -1.81
N ILE A 11 -42.73 10.16 -2.77
CA ILE A 11 -42.20 8.92 -3.37
C ILE A 11 -40.93 9.19 -4.17
N LEU A 12 -40.81 10.35 -4.82
CA LEU A 12 -39.60 10.73 -5.58
C LEU A 12 -38.37 10.96 -4.68
N ILE A 13 -38.58 11.45 -3.45
CA ILE A 13 -37.49 11.70 -2.48
C ILE A 13 -36.93 10.39 -1.88
N ILE A 14 -37.77 9.35 -1.74
CA ILE A 14 -37.37 8.06 -1.16
C ILE A 14 -36.51 7.21 -2.14
N SER A 15 -36.55 7.50 -3.44
CA SER A 15 -35.78 6.76 -4.45
C SER A 15 -34.33 7.20 -4.63
N SER A 16 -33.81 8.13 -3.82
CA SER A 16 -32.38 8.45 -3.78
C SER A 16 -31.62 7.30 -3.10
N SER A 17 -31.44 6.21 -3.82
CA SER A 17 -30.54 5.14 -3.41
C SER A 17 -29.15 5.73 -3.23
N ALA A 18 -28.67 5.84 -2.00
CA ALA A 18 -27.30 6.20 -1.70
C ALA A 18 -26.40 5.16 -2.40
N CYS A 19 -25.86 5.51 -3.54
CA CYS A 19 -24.86 4.71 -4.23
C CYS A 19 -23.61 4.72 -3.34
N PHE A 20 -23.49 3.75 -2.44
CA PHE A 20 -22.27 3.51 -1.68
C PHE A 20 -21.20 3.12 -2.69
N SER A 21 -20.47 4.10 -3.16
CA SER A 21 -19.27 3.86 -3.96
C SER A 21 -18.28 3.04 -3.13
N SER A 22 -18.17 1.76 -3.44
CA SER A 22 -17.14 0.87 -2.88
C SER A 22 -15.76 1.20 -3.46
N GLY A 23 -15.41 2.50 -3.46
CA GLY A 23 -14.18 3.00 -4.01
C GLY A 23 -12.98 2.58 -3.16
N THR A 24 -11.86 2.30 -3.83
CA THR A 24 -10.56 2.19 -3.17
C THR A 24 -9.96 3.60 -3.06
N ILE A 25 -9.52 3.96 -1.87
CA ILE A 25 -8.85 5.24 -1.61
C ILE A 25 -7.35 4.96 -1.55
N PHE A 26 -6.55 5.76 -2.24
CA PHE A 26 -5.10 5.71 -2.19
C PHE A 26 -4.55 7.02 -1.64
N THR A 27 -3.56 6.92 -0.74
CA THR A 27 -2.86 8.07 -0.14
C THR A 27 -1.36 7.83 -0.30
N GLY A 28 -0.63 8.84 -0.79
CA GLY A 28 0.80 8.79 -1.09
C GLY A 28 1.09 9.18 -2.53
N GLU A 29 2.37 9.19 -2.90
CA GLU A 29 2.82 9.60 -4.23
C GLU A 29 3.26 8.40 -5.07
N PHE A 30 2.78 8.32 -6.32
CA PHE A 30 3.13 7.27 -7.27
C PHE A 30 4.47 7.57 -7.95
N VAL A 31 5.55 7.54 -7.15
CA VAL A 31 6.93 7.81 -7.58
C VAL A 31 7.85 6.66 -7.19
N GLN A 32 8.99 6.54 -7.87
CA GLN A 32 10.03 5.59 -7.46
C GLN A 32 10.53 5.93 -6.05
N GLY A 33 10.58 4.94 -5.15
CA GLY A 33 10.88 5.14 -3.73
C GLY A 33 9.67 5.56 -2.89
N GLY A 34 8.51 5.83 -3.50
CA GLY A 34 7.29 6.23 -2.82
C GLY A 34 6.59 5.07 -2.11
N VAL A 35 5.80 5.42 -1.09
CA VAL A 35 4.96 4.51 -0.33
C VAL A 35 3.50 4.93 -0.48
N ILE A 36 2.63 3.96 -0.74
CA ILE A 36 1.20 4.16 -0.91
C ILE A 36 0.45 3.40 0.17
N VAL A 37 -0.52 4.05 0.77
CA VAL A 37 -1.51 3.42 1.63
C VAL A 37 -2.83 3.34 0.88
N GLY A 38 -3.33 2.12 0.71
CA GLY A 38 -4.64 1.86 0.16
C GLY A 38 -5.65 1.53 1.24
N LYS A 39 -6.91 1.89 1.01
CA LYS A 39 -8.03 1.52 1.89
C LYS A 39 -9.21 1.05 1.07
N ASN A 40 -9.65 -0.17 1.33
CA ASN A 40 -10.92 -0.70 0.82
C ASN A 40 -11.50 -1.69 1.84
N LYS A 41 -12.60 -1.32 2.48
CA LYS A 41 -13.27 -2.14 3.51
C LYS A 41 -13.83 -3.47 2.98
N LEU A 42 -14.05 -3.56 1.69
CA LEU A 42 -14.60 -4.76 1.04
C LEU A 42 -13.51 -5.66 0.44
N ALA A 43 -12.23 -5.28 0.56
CA ALA A 43 -11.13 -6.07 0.02
C ALA A 43 -10.96 -7.37 0.81
N LYS A 44 -10.97 -8.49 0.09
CA LYS A 44 -10.65 -9.85 0.59
C LYS A 44 -9.17 -10.15 0.37
N LYS A 45 -8.66 -9.83 -0.82
CA LYS A 45 -7.26 -10.00 -1.19
C LYS A 45 -6.82 -8.85 -2.07
N VAL A 46 -5.56 -8.46 -1.95
CA VAL A 46 -4.93 -7.42 -2.78
C VAL A 46 -3.62 -7.96 -3.34
N PHE A 47 -3.38 -7.73 -4.62
CA PHE A 47 -2.16 -8.15 -5.32
C PHE A 47 -1.54 -6.95 -6.03
N LEU A 48 -0.27 -6.69 -5.81
CA LEU A 48 0.53 -5.73 -6.57
C LEU A 48 1.49 -6.50 -7.47
N ASP A 49 1.38 -6.31 -8.78
CA ASP A 49 2.19 -7.00 -9.80
C ASP A 49 2.26 -8.52 -9.56
N GLY A 50 1.12 -9.13 -9.18
CA GLY A 50 0.99 -10.55 -8.89
C GLY A 50 1.41 -10.99 -7.48
N LYS A 51 2.00 -10.08 -6.67
CA LYS A 51 2.39 -10.38 -5.29
C LYS A 51 1.28 -10.02 -4.31
N GLU A 52 0.85 -10.96 -3.47
CA GLU A 52 -0.16 -10.73 -2.45
C GLU A 52 0.32 -9.75 -1.37
N LEU A 53 -0.50 -8.77 -1.05
CA LEU A 53 -0.29 -7.80 0.01
C LEU A 53 -1.09 -8.18 1.26
N LYS A 54 -0.55 -7.86 2.43
CA LYS A 54 -1.29 -8.01 3.70
C LYS A 54 -2.35 -6.93 3.81
N ILE A 55 -3.54 -7.32 4.26
CA ILE A 55 -4.66 -6.42 4.51
C ILE A 55 -4.94 -6.43 6.01
N SER A 56 -5.15 -5.25 6.59
CA SER A 56 -5.60 -5.11 7.97
C SER A 56 -7.10 -5.40 8.10
N ASN A 57 -7.57 -5.61 9.35
CA ASN A 57 -9.00 -5.84 9.65
C ASN A 57 -9.89 -4.66 9.21
N ASN A 58 -9.33 -3.45 9.14
CA ASN A 58 -10.02 -2.22 8.71
C ASN A 58 -9.92 -1.97 7.19
N GLY A 59 -9.36 -2.92 6.43
CA GLY A 59 -9.21 -2.86 4.99
C GLY A 59 -8.08 -1.96 4.50
N TYR A 60 -7.10 -1.64 5.36
CA TYR A 60 -5.88 -0.95 4.94
C TYR A 60 -4.84 -1.94 4.40
N PHE A 61 -4.10 -1.51 3.40
CA PHE A 61 -2.94 -2.20 2.86
C PHE A 61 -1.89 -1.18 2.44
N ILE A 62 -0.60 -1.57 2.55
CA ILE A 62 0.53 -0.70 2.26
C ILE A 62 1.40 -1.36 1.22
N PHE A 63 1.86 -0.58 0.26
CA PHE A 63 2.83 -1.00 -0.74
C PHE A 63 3.74 0.15 -1.13
N GLY A 64 4.88 -0.18 -1.72
CA GLY A 64 5.85 0.82 -2.15
C GLY A 64 6.56 0.41 -3.42
N PHE A 65 7.14 1.38 -4.09
CA PHE A 65 7.86 1.20 -5.33
C PHE A 65 9.38 1.29 -5.07
N GLY A 66 10.12 0.29 -5.53
CA GLY A 66 11.57 0.32 -5.43
C GLY A 66 12.19 1.49 -6.22
N ARG A 67 13.45 1.87 -5.88
CA ARG A 67 14.18 2.94 -6.55
C ARG A 67 14.25 2.77 -8.08
N ASN A 68 14.31 1.53 -8.57
CA ASN A 68 14.41 1.19 -9.98
C ASN A 68 13.12 0.53 -10.49
N HIS A 69 11.97 0.85 -9.88
CA HIS A 69 10.71 0.26 -10.29
C HIS A 69 10.34 0.66 -11.72
N ASN A 70 9.66 -0.24 -12.43
CA ASN A 70 9.17 0.03 -13.78
C ASN A 70 8.16 1.18 -13.80
N LYS A 71 8.00 1.82 -14.96
CA LYS A 71 7.06 2.94 -15.15
C LYS A 71 5.61 2.56 -14.90
N LYS A 72 5.24 1.29 -15.00
CA LYS A 72 3.86 0.80 -14.82
C LYS A 72 3.81 -0.24 -13.72
N SER A 73 2.72 -0.25 -12.97
CA SER A 73 2.40 -1.23 -11.95
C SER A 73 0.89 -1.47 -11.94
N SER A 74 0.46 -2.69 -11.66
CA SER A 74 -0.95 -3.08 -11.63
C SER A 74 -1.34 -3.62 -10.26
N LEU A 75 -2.41 -3.09 -9.70
CA LEU A 75 -2.99 -3.56 -8.45
C LEU A 75 -4.32 -4.25 -8.74
N LYS A 76 -4.49 -5.48 -8.26
CA LYS A 76 -5.73 -6.24 -8.33
C LYS A 76 -6.31 -6.42 -6.95
N ILE A 77 -7.57 -6.07 -6.77
CA ILE A 77 -8.32 -6.20 -5.52
C ILE A 77 -9.45 -7.19 -5.74
N ILE A 78 -9.48 -8.26 -4.97
CA ILE A 78 -10.60 -9.21 -4.93
C ILE A 78 -11.50 -8.78 -3.78
N LEU A 79 -12.76 -8.50 -4.07
CA LEU A 79 -13.75 -8.07 -3.08
C LEU A 79 -14.41 -9.27 -2.39
N ASN A 80 -14.86 -9.06 -1.15
CA ASN A 80 -15.63 -10.06 -0.39
C ASN A 80 -16.96 -10.41 -1.07
N LYS A 81 -17.60 -9.42 -1.71
CA LYS A 81 -18.87 -9.61 -2.40
C LYS A 81 -18.62 -10.22 -3.77
N ASN A 82 -19.11 -11.43 -3.99
CA ASN A 82 -19.07 -12.17 -5.27
C ASN A 82 -17.68 -12.42 -5.86
N ASN A 83 -16.59 -12.27 -5.09
CA ASN A 83 -15.21 -12.33 -5.57
C ASN A 83 -14.95 -11.41 -6.80
N GLU A 84 -15.67 -10.29 -6.88
CA GLU A 84 -15.47 -9.28 -7.92
C GLU A 84 -14.02 -8.81 -7.92
N ILE A 85 -13.40 -8.69 -9.10
CA ILE A 85 -12.03 -8.23 -9.26
C ILE A 85 -12.05 -6.79 -9.75
N LYS A 86 -11.42 -5.89 -8.99
CA LYS A 86 -11.12 -4.52 -9.41
C LYS A 86 -9.64 -4.38 -9.71
N SER A 87 -9.32 -3.84 -10.88
CA SER A 87 -7.94 -3.58 -11.31
C SER A 87 -7.69 -2.08 -11.36
N HIS A 88 -6.50 -1.66 -10.90
CA HIS A 88 -6.00 -0.29 -10.94
C HIS A 88 -4.60 -0.32 -11.55
N ASP A 89 -4.41 0.40 -12.65
CA ASP A 89 -3.11 0.55 -13.28
C ASP A 89 -2.53 1.92 -12.91
N PHE A 90 -1.29 1.92 -12.46
CA PHE A 90 -0.57 3.11 -12.02
C PHE A 90 0.58 3.43 -12.94
N ILE A 91 0.78 4.73 -13.17
CA ILE A 91 1.98 5.26 -13.80
C ILE A 91 2.90 5.73 -12.68
N ILE A 92 4.09 5.14 -12.59
CA ILE A 92 5.08 5.46 -11.57
C ILE A 92 6.06 6.48 -12.14
N ASN A 93 6.09 7.64 -11.53
CA ASN A 93 6.99 8.72 -11.93
C ASN A 93 8.42 8.43 -11.46
N LYS A 94 9.40 8.82 -12.29
CA LYS A 94 10.81 8.67 -11.96
C LYS A 94 11.22 9.73 -10.94
N SER A 95 11.82 9.30 -9.83
CA SER A 95 12.42 10.21 -8.84
C SER A 95 13.81 10.63 -9.26
N LYS A 96 14.14 11.90 -9.00
CA LYS A 96 15.49 12.44 -9.16
C LYS A 96 16.24 12.26 -7.83
N TYR A 97 17.25 11.38 -7.83
CA TYR A 97 18.09 11.17 -6.65
C TYR A 97 19.39 11.94 -6.80
N LYS A 98 19.78 12.67 -5.74
CA LYS A 98 21.14 13.23 -5.64
C LYS A 98 22.08 12.05 -5.40
N ILE A 99 23.02 11.85 -6.30
CA ILE A 99 24.06 10.81 -6.18
C ILE A 99 25.32 11.49 -5.68
N GLU A 100 25.78 11.09 -4.49
CA GLU A 100 27.07 11.48 -3.96
C GLU A 100 28.03 10.31 -4.12
N LYS A 101 29.17 10.60 -4.71
CA LYS A 101 30.25 9.62 -4.92
C LYS A 101 31.34 9.90 -3.90
N ILE A 102 31.67 8.93 -3.08
CA ILE A 102 32.75 9.01 -2.12
C ILE A 102 33.88 8.12 -2.64
N ASP A 103 35.00 8.76 -2.98
CA ASP A 103 36.21 8.08 -3.44
C ASP A 103 37.28 8.10 -2.35
N GLY A 104 38.26 7.19 -2.43
CA GLY A 104 39.44 7.18 -1.56
C GLY A 104 39.24 6.53 -0.19
N LEU A 105 38.13 5.82 0.05
CA LEU A 105 37.97 5.07 1.31
C LEU A 105 38.94 3.86 1.34
N PRO A 106 39.68 3.67 2.45
CA PRO A 106 40.49 2.47 2.65
C PRO A 106 39.63 1.20 2.56
N LYS A 107 40.16 0.14 1.93
CA LYS A 107 39.43 -1.15 1.76
C LYS A 107 38.87 -1.71 3.06
N LYS A 108 39.58 -1.56 4.18
CA LYS A 108 39.13 -2.00 5.51
C LYS A 108 37.86 -1.33 6.01
N MET A 109 37.50 -0.15 5.47
CA MET A 109 36.28 0.57 5.84
C MET A 109 35.06 0.15 5.02
N VAL A 110 35.29 -0.43 3.82
CA VAL A 110 34.20 -0.86 2.92
C VAL A 110 34.00 -2.38 2.90
N THR A 111 35.01 -3.14 3.38
CA THR A 111 34.92 -4.60 3.45
C THR A 111 35.18 -5.02 4.89
N PRO A 112 34.20 -5.64 5.56
CA PRO A 112 34.38 -6.14 6.93
C PRO A 112 35.51 -7.18 6.98
N GLY A 113 36.34 -7.10 8.04
CA GLY A 113 37.34 -8.15 8.30
C GLY A 113 36.68 -9.50 8.66
N PRO A 114 37.46 -10.61 8.55
CA PRO A 114 36.94 -11.96 8.84
C PRO A 114 36.34 -12.10 10.24
N GLU A 115 36.86 -11.35 11.21
CA GLU A 115 36.41 -11.32 12.61
C GLU A 115 34.94 -10.87 12.76
N PHE A 116 34.43 -10.07 11.82
CA PHE A 116 33.06 -9.58 11.85
C PHE A 116 32.05 -10.51 11.16
N TYR A 117 32.50 -11.48 10.36
CA TYR A 117 31.58 -12.33 9.59
C TYR A 117 30.64 -13.15 10.46
N LYS A 118 31.08 -13.64 11.59
CA LYS A 118 30.22 -14.38 12.53
C LYS A 118 29.10 -13.46 13.04
N LYS A 119 29.43 -12.27 13.52
CA LYS A 119 28.46 -11.30 14.02
C LYS A 119 27.46 -10.91 12.94
N ILE A 120 27.93 -10.61 11.71
CA ILE A 120 27.06 -10.26 10.57
C ILE A 120 26.08 -11.40 10.26
N LYS A 121 26.53 -12.67 10.33
CA LYS A 121 25.68 -13.83 10.10
C LYS A 121 24.60 -13.97 11.18
N ASP A 122 24.98 -13.78 12.45
CA ASP A 122 24.08 -13.87 13.60
C ASP A 122 23.04 -12.75 13.55
N ASP A 123 23.45 -11.49 13.27
CA ASP A 123 22.58 -10.35 13.12
C ASP A 123 21.57 -10.55 11.94
N ARG A 124 22.04 -11.08 10.80
CA ARG A 124 21.17 -11.41 9.68
C ARG A 124 20.13 -12.48 10.02
N ALA A 125 20.53 -13.51 10.80
CA ALA A 125 19.62 -14.53 11.26
C ALA A 125 18.54 -13.96 12.20
N LEU A 126 18.94 -13.07 13.13
CA LEU A 126 18.04 -12.38 14.04
C LEU A 126 17.02 -11.52 13.27
N ILE A 127 17.49 -10.70 12.33
CA ILE A 127 16.62 -9.86 11.46
C ILE A 127 15.64 -10.74 10.70
N LYS A 128 16.13 -11.80 10.03
CA LYS A 128 15.29 -12.73 9.25
C LYS A 128 14.20 -13.39 10.12
N ASN A 129 14.53 -13.78 11.34
CA ASN A 129 13.57 -14.38 12.27
C ASN A 129 12.56 -13.37 12.79
N SER A 130 12.99 -12.12 13.06
CA SER A 130 12.09 -11.04 13.47
C SER A 130 11.11 -10.66 12.37
N MET A 131 11.56 -10.62 11.11
CA MET A 131 10.70 -10.33 9.96
C MET A 131 9.65 -11.42 9.67
N LYS A 132 9.85 -12.64 10.15
CA LYS A 132 8.85 -13.72 10.02
C LYS A 132 7.69 -13.56 11.01
N LYS A 133 7.88 -12.80 12.09
CA LYS A 133 6.82 -12.57 13.07
C LYS A 133 5.73 -11.72 12.45
N ASN A 134 4.51 -12.22 12.48
CA ASN A 134 3.34 -11.51 12.01
C ASN A 134 2.55 -11.05 13.23
N TYR A 135 2.47 -9.74 13.41
CA TYR A 135 1.66 -9.15 14.46
C TYR A 135 0.27 -8.86 13.89
N ALA A 136 -0.77 -9.33 14.59
CA ALA A 136 -2.16 -9.10 14.19
C ALA A 136 -2.62 -7.65 14.37
N ASN A 137 -1.93 -6.90 15.23
CA ASN A 137 -2.27 -5.51 15.52
C ASN A 137 -1.71 -4.57 14.45
N GLU A 138 -2.52 -3.58 14.07
CA GLU A 138 -2.09 -2.46 13.23
C GLU A 138 -1.11 -1.61 14.03
N SER A 139 0.18 -1.66 13.65
CA SER A 139 1.26 -1.02 14.40
C SER A 139 1.59 0.39 13.90
N PHE A 140 0.98 0.84 12.80
CA PHE A 140 1.22 2.18 12.29
C PHE A 140 0.10 3.13 12.71
N PRO A 141 0.41 4.27 13.33
CA PRO A 141 -0.59 5.28 13.67
C PRO A 141 -1.11 5.94 12.38
N LEU A 142 -2.40 6.29 12.36
CA LEU A 142 -3.01 7.01 11.23
C LEU A 142 -2.32 8.36 10.94
N SER A 143 -1.62 8.94 11.93
CA SER A 143 -0.79 10.14 11.76
C SER A 143 0.37 9.93 10.80
N PHE A 144 0.91 8.72 10.69
CA PHE A 144 1.97 8.38 9.74
C PHE A 144 1.52 8.54 8.28
N ILE A 145 0.24 8.29 8.01
CA ILE A 145 -0.35 8.41 6.67
C ILE A 145 -0.46 9.87 6.22
N LYS A 146 -0.53 10.82 7.16
CA LYS A 146 -0.66 12.25 6.88
C LYS A 146 0.67 12.98 6.68
N SER A 147 1.80 12.32 6.95
CA SER A 147 3.14 12.92 6.87
C SER A 147 3.87 12.66 5.54
N PHE A 148 3.19 12.06 4.56
CA PHE A 148 3.69 11.82 3.20
C PHE A 148 2.91 12.59 2.17
#